data_3bb680f729c96555e4a3d0ad4d6dba88
#
_entry.id   3bb680f729c96555e4a3d0ad4d6dba88
#
_cell.length_a   1.000
_cell.length_b   1.000
_cell.length_c   1.000
_cell.angle_alpha   90.00
_cell.angle_beta   90.00
_cell.angle_gamma   90.00
#
_symmetry.space_group_name_H-M   'P 1'
#
loop_
_entity.id
_entity.type
_entity.pdbx_description
1 polymer ?
#
loop_
_entity_poly.entity_id
_entity_poly.type
_entity_poly.pdbx_seq_one_letter_code
_entity_poly.pdbx_strand_id
1 'polypeptide(L)'
;MAHGILWVGSRFEEDIVLPYLRDAVADDGLFVTNSLYVDFKLKSEAGDLSVKGSTDPVVVDADGTPVLPTEVKTKSSLEYLDEPNEHHKAQLHAYMVGLSEKYDVDVKRGCLIYGGRDSFDLKVFDVEFDEEFWRDTVIEWASTHTEYRLADELPPADSRFGWECDFCAYRERCGKGELPVADRGQEGFLPFTEYPRPQVAEHLAAYSGVALTPTLARAYPELAEQHAVAQWRCETCDERFDHTEVEWGGEASEPPLCVVCACDGRLAELTEPWPSAHCVPSDGGENS
;
A
#
# COMPACT_ATOMS: atom_id res chain seq x y z
N MET A 1 -15.23 -2.11 0.89
CA MET A 1 -15.02 -2.69 -0.47
C MET A 1 -13.64 -3.34 -0.65
N ALA A 2 -12.56 -2.77 -0.14
CA ALA A 2 -11.20 -3.32 -0.29
C ALA A 2 -11.02 -4.75 0.26
N HIS A 3 -11.57 -5.06 1.43
CA HIS A 3 -11.48 -6.41 2.03
C HIS A 3 -12.08 -7.52 1.14
N GLY A 4 -13.17 -7.25 0.43
CA GLY A 4 -13.78 -8.22 -0.48
C GLY A 4 -12.90 -8.56 -1.68
N ILE A 5 -12.17 -7.58 -2.22
CA ILE A 5 -11.27 -7.79 -3.36
C ILE A 5 -10.06 -8.64 -2.94
N LEU A 6 -9.47 -8.35 -1.79
CA LEU A 6 -8.35 -9.13 -1.25
C LEU A 6 -8.77 -10.56 -0.94
N TRP A 7 -9.95 -10.75 -0.33
CA TRP A 7 -10.48 -12.08 -0.05
C TRP A 7 -10.71 -12.90 -1.32
N VAL A 8 -11.27 -12.29 -2.37
CA VAL A 8 -11.45 -12.97 -3.67
C VAL A 8 -10.11 -13.35 -4.28
N GLY A 9 -9.10 -12.50 -4.17
CA GLY A 9 -7.74 -12.82 -4.63
C GLY A 9 -7.17 -14.06 -3.94
N SER A 10 -7.24 -14.10 -2.60
CA SER A 10 -6.77 -15.27 -1.83
C SER A 10 -7.54 -16.55 -2.16
N ARG A 11 -8.87 -16.46 -2.29
CA ARG A 11 -9.68 -17.63 -2.66
C ARG A 11 -9.36 -18.12 -4.07
N PHE A 12 -9.17 -17.21 -5.02
CA PHE A 12 -8.78 -17.58 -6.39
C PHE A 12 -7.44 -18.32 -6.41
N GLU A 13 -6.46 -17.84 -5.68
CA GLU A 13 -5.16 -18.50 -5.56
C GLU A 13 -5.27 -19.88 -4.89
N GLU A 14 -5.90 -19.94 -3.71
CA GLU A 14 -5.94 -21.17 -2.88
C GLU A 14 -6.88 -22.23 -3.44
N ASP A 15 -8.06 -21.86 -3.95
CA ASP A 15 -9.12 -22.78 -4.33
C ASP A 15 -9.13 -23.13 -5.83
N ILE A 16 -8.46 -22.33 -6.66
CA ILE A 16 -8.44 -22.52 -8.12
C ILE A 16 -7.02 -22.75 -8.65
N VAL A 17 -6.13 -21.77 -8.48
CA VAL A 17 -4.80 -21.82 -9.11
C VAL A 17 -3.95 -22.93 -8.51
N LEU A 18 -3.87 -22.99 -7.18
CA LEU A 18 -3.02 -23.97 -6.49
C LEU A 18 -3.47 -25.43 -6.76
N PRO A 19 -4.75 -25.80 -6.67
CA PRO A 19 -5.20 -27.14 -7.08
C PRO A 19 -4.93 -27.43 -8.56
N TYR A 20 -5.18 -26.47 -9.46
CA TYR A 20 -4.89 -26.66 -10.89
C TYR A 20 -3.40 -26.91 -11.16
N LEU A 21 -2.51 -26.15 -10.54
CA LEU A 21 -1.08 -26.36 -10.70
C LEU A 21 -0.65 -27.74 -10.18
N ARG A 22 -1.24 -28.20 -9.07
CA ARG A 22 -0.95 -29.53 -8.50
C ARG A 22 -1.46 -30.69 -9.36
N ASP A 23 -2.63 -30.53 -9.93
CA ASP A 23 -3.31 -31.63 -10.61
C ASP A 23 -3.01 -31.69 -12.12
N ALA A 24 -2.74 -30.55 -12.76
CA ALA A 24 -2.65 -30.45 -14.21
C ALA A 24 -1.27 -29.97 -14.71
N VAL A 25 -0.47 -29.33 -13.88
CA VAL A 25 0.85 -28.78 -14.27
C VAL A 25 2.00 -29.55 -13.61
N ALA A 26 1.86 -29.92 -12.34
CA ALA A 26 2.84 -30.76 -11.67
C ALA A 26 2.78 -32.17 -12.25
N ASP A 27 3.88 -32.61 -12.85
CA ASP A 27 4.06 -33.90 -13.48
C ASP A 27 4.96 -34.80 -12.60
N ASP A 28 5.25 -36.02 -13.03
CA ASP A 28 6.13 -36.98 -12.32
C ASP A 28 7.46 -36.31 -11.95
N GLY A 29 7.66 -36.08 -10.64
CA GLY A 29 8.87 -35.43 -10.12
C GLY A 29 8.77 -33.91 -9.92
N LEU A 30 7.64 -33.28 -10.25
CA LEU A 30 7.36 -31.89 -9.95
C LEU A 30 6.31 -31.76 -8.86
N PHE A 31 6.45 -30.75 -8.03
CA PHE A 31 5.57 -30.43 -6.91
C PHE A 31 5.22 -28.95 -6.91
N VAL A 32 4.20 -28.56 -6.14
CA VAL A 32 3.81 -27.16 -5.98
C VAL A 32 3.86 -26.79 -4.51
N THR A 33 4.65 -25.77 -4.21
CA THR A 33 4.62 -25.11 -2.90
C THR A 33 3.77 -23.85 -2.98
N ASN A 34 3.09 -23.50 -1.88
CA ASN A 34 2.18 -22.34 -1.84
C ASN A 34 2.94 -21.02 -2.02
N SER A 35 4.14 -20.93 -1.40
CA SER A 35 4.99 -19.75 -1.53
C SER A 35 6.42 -20.07 -1.12
N LEU A 36 7.36 -19.26 -1.60
CA LEU A 36 8.75 -19.28 -1.17
C LEU A 36 9.16 -17.87 -0.75
N TYR A 37 9.80 -17.74 0.41
CA TYR A 37 10.33 -16.46 0.86
C TYR A 37 11.64 -16.14 0.16
N VAL A 38 11.75 -14.93 -0.38
CA VAL A 38 12.95 -14.37 -1.00
C VAL A 38 13.48 -13.21 -0.14
N ASP A 39 14.78 -13.12 -0.01
CA ASP A 39 15.51 -12.04 0.69
C ASP A 39 16.87 -11.88 0.03
N PHE A 40 17.04 -10.83 -0.74
CA PHE A 40 18.25 -10.60 -1.51
C PHE A 40 18.60 -9.12 -1.60
N LYS A 41 19.81 -8.82 -2.05
CA LYS A 41 20.31 -7.45 -2.19
C LYS A 41 20.66 -7.14 -3.63
N LEU A 42 20.28 -5.94 -4.05
CA LEU A 42 20.61 -5.40 -5.35
C LEU A 42 21.58 -4.21 -5.20
N LYS A 43 22.52 -4.10 -6.13
CA LYS A 43 23.34 -2.91 -6.29
C LYS A 43 22.58 -1.88 -7.10
N SER A 44 22.57 -0.63 -6.61
CA SER A 44 21.96 0.49 -7.31
C SER A 44 22.79 1.76 -7.08
N GLU A 45 22.45 2.85 -7.76
CA GLU A 45 23.07 4.15 -7.55
C GLU A 45 22.78 4.71 -6.15
N ALA A 46 21.61 4.41 -5.58
CA ALA A 46 21.27 4.75 -4.19
C ALA A 46 21.96 3.86 -3.14
N GLY A 47 22.79 2.90 -3.57
CA GLY A 47 23.45 1.93 -2.70
C GLY A 47 22.83 0.53 -2.75
N ASP A 48 23.01 -0.24 -1.68
CA ASP A 48 22.46 -1.60 -1.59
C ASP A 48 20.95 -1.55 -1.28
N LEU A 49 20.13 -2.01 -2.21
CA LEU A 49 18.69 -2.20 -2.03
C LEU A 49 18.41 -3.58 -1.43
N SER A 50 17.58 -3.67 -0.40
CA SER A 50 17.14 -4.93 0.19
C SER A 50 15.73 -5.26 -0.31
N VAL A 51 15.59 -6.38 -1.01
CA VAL A 51 14.30 -6.89 -1.51
C VAL A 51 13.89 -8.09 -0.71
N LYS A 52 12.69 -8.05 -0.13
CA LYS A 52 12.12 -9.14 0.68
C LYS A 52 10.65 -9.33 0.32
N GLY A 53 10.24 -10.58 0.29
CA GLY A 53 8.84 -10.92 0.03
C GLY A 53 8.60 -12.41 -0.04
N SER A 54 7.35 -12.78 -0.21
CA SER A 54 6.94 -14.16 -0.49
C SER A 54 6.37 -14.23 -1.90
N THR A 55 6.71 -15.28 -2.62
CA THR A 55 6.12 -15.56 -3.93
C THR A 55 4.68 -16.04 -3.77
N ASP A 56 3.92 -16.00 -4.83
CA ASP A 56 2.75 -16.84 -5.01
C ASP A 56 3.19 -18.29 -5.28
N PRO A 57 2.30 -19.25 -5.65
CA PRO A 57 2.70 -20.64 -5.85
C PRO A 57 3.90 -20.83 -6.77
N VAL A 58 4.78 -21.74 -6.41
CA VAL A 58 5.97 -22.09 -7.20
C VAL A 58 5.98 -23.57 -7.50
N VAL A 59 6.20 -23.93 -8.77
CA VAL A 59 6.51 -25.30 -9.14
C VAL A 59 7.97 -25.58 -8.79
N VAL A 60 8.21 -26.65 -8.07
CA VAL A 60 9.53 -27.09 -7.61
C VAL A 60 9.80 -28.53 -8.05
N ASP A 61 11.05 -28.92 -8.16
CA ASP A 61 11.43 -30.30 -8.38
C ASP A 61 11.37 -31.16 -7.10
N ALA A 62 11.79 -32.41 -7.20
CA ALA A 62 11.77 -33.34 -6.08
C ALA A 62 12.69 -32.96 -4.92
N ASP A 63 13.70 -32.15 -5.17
CA ASP A 63 14.63 -31.64 -4.16
C ASP A 63 14.15 -30.28 -3.58
N GLY A 64 13.00 -29.78 -4.05
CA GLY A 64 12.43 -28.50 -3.64
C GLY A 64 13.07 -27.28 -4.33
N THR A 65 13.81 -27.52 -5.42
CA THR A 65 14.43 -26.46 -6.22
C THR A 65 13.36 -25.77 -7.08
N PRO A 66 13.29 -24.44 -7.11
CA PRO A 66 12.28 -23.73 -7.90
C PRO A 66 12.52 -23.90 -9.40
N VAL A 67 11.46 -24.29 -10.11
CA VAL A 67 11.45 -24.48 -11.56
C VAL A 67 10.67 -23.39 -12.26
N LEU A 68 9.48 -23.06 -11.72
CA LEU A 68 8.58 -22.07 -12.32
C LEU A 68 7.84 -21.29 -11.24
N PRO A 69 8.24 -20.06 -10.93
CA PRO A 69 7.46 -19.16 -10.10
C PRO A 69 6.21 -18.68 -10.84
N THR A 70 5.13 -18.49 -10.09
CA THR A 70 3.92 -17.84 -10.60
C THR A 70 3.66 -16.53 -9.86
N GLU A 71 2.87 -15.67 -10.48
CA GLU A 71 2.29 -14.49 -9.88
C GLU A 71 0.80 -14.47 -10.24
N VAL A 72 -0.06 -14.43 -9.24
CA VAL A 72 -1.50 -14.58 -9.38
C VAL A 72 -2.21 -13.26 -9.12
N LYS A 73 -3.05 -12.83 -10.05
CA LYS A 73 -3.81 -11.58 -9.93
C LYS A 73 -5.25 -11.76 -10.32
N THR A 74 -6.15 -11.04 -9.68
CA THR A 74 -7.56 -10.95 -10.10
C THR A 74 -7.89 -9.56 -10.61
N LYS A 75 -8.71 -9.50 -11.66
CA LYS A 75 -9.24 -8.27 -12.26
C LYS A 75 -10.75 -8.40 -12.42
N SER A 76 -11.47 -7.28 -12.49
CA SER A 76 -12.91 -7.30 -12.79
C SER A 76 -13.16 -7.92 -14.17
N SER A 77 -12.39 -7.54 -15.19
CA SER A 77 -12.47 -8.07 -16.54
C SER A 77 -11.08 -8.33 -17.11
N LEU A 78 -10.97 -9.36 -17.95
CA LEU A 78 -9.76 -9.68 -18.72
C LEU A 78 -9.90 -9.33 -20.20
N GLU A 79 -11.00 -8.71 -20.62
CA GLU A 79 -11.32 -8.48 -22.03
C GLU A 79 -10.22 -7.73 -22.80
N TYR A 80 -9.66 -6.70 -22.14
CA TYR A 80 -8.62 -5.84 -22.73
C TYR A 80 -7.22 -6.11 -22.16
N LEU A 81 -7.01 -7.27 -21.58
CA LEU A 81 -5.70 -7.65 -21.04
C LEU A 81 -4.93 -8.46 -22.10
N ASP A 82 -4.35 -7.80 -23.07
CA ASP A 82 -3.58 -8.46 -24.14
C ASP A 82 -2.11 -8.71 -23.74
N GLU A 83 -1.60 -7.92 -22.80
CA GLU A 83 -0.26 -8.03 -22.23
C GLU A 83 -0.30 -7.96 -20.70
N PRO A 84 0.66 -8.58 -20.01
CA PRO A 84 0.73 -8.48 -18.55
C PRO A 84 1.09 -7.05 -18.11
N ASN A 85 0.51 -6.62 -16.99
CA ASN A 85 0.84 -5.33 -16.41
C ASN A 85 2.33 -5.31 -15.99
N GLU A 86 3.02 -4.22 -16.29
CA GLU A 86 4.46 -4.11 -16.02
C GLU A 86 4.82 -4.26 -14.54
N HIS A 87 4.01 -3.74 -13.62
CA HIS A 87 4.29 -3.90 -12.19
C HIS A 87 4.15 -5.36 -11.72
N HIS A 88 3.28 -6.16 -12.34
CA HIS A 88 3.22 -7.61 -12.08
C HIS A 88 4.41 -8.33 -12.72
N LYS A 89 4.84 -7.89 -13.92
CA LYS A 89 6.09 -8.38 -14.52
C LYS A 89 7.29 -8.08 -13.61
N ALA A 90 7.37 -6.85 -13.07
CA ALA A 90 8.43 -6.46 -12.14
C ALA A 90 8.46 -7.35 -10.89
N GLN A 91 7.30 -7.66 -10.32
CA GLN A 91 7.17 -8.56 -9.17
C GLN A 91 7.65 -9.98 -9.51
N LEU A 92 7.22 -10.52 -10.65
CA LEU A 92 7.67 -11.84 -11.09
C LEU A 92 9.19 -11.89 -11.39
N HIS A 93 9.76 -10.82 -11.97
CA HIS A 93 11.22 -10.70 -12.16
C HIS A 93 11.96 -10.71 -10.82
N ALA A 94 11.44 -10.01 -9.81
CA ALA A 94 12.01 -10.03 -8.47
C ALA A 94 11.98 -11.45 -7.85
N TYR A 95 10.93 -12.22 -8.11
CA TYR A 95 10.87 -13.62 -7.70
C TYR A 95 11.94 -14.46 -8.42
N MET A 96 12.07 -14.32 -9.74
CA MET A 96 13.07 -15.05 -10.51
C MET A 96 14.48 -14.76 -10.01
N VAL A 97 14.81 -13.50 -9.76
CA VAL A 97 16.13 -13.10 -9.22
C VAL A 97 16.34 -13.67 -7.81
N GLY A 98 15.37 -13.44 -6.90
CA GLY A 98 15.50 -13.87 -5.51
C GLY A 98 15.56 -15.39 -5.35
N LEU A 99 14.82 -16.14 -6.17
CA LEU A 99 14.86 -17.60 -6.20
C LEU A 99 16.18 -18.10 -6.79
N SER A 100 16.65 -17.49 -7.88
CA SER A 100 17.92 -17.85 -8.49
C SER A 100 19.08 -17.68 -7.50
N GLU A 101 19.13 -16.57 -6.78
CA GLU A 101 20.18 -16.30 -5.79
C GLU A 101 20.08 -17.26 -4.59
N LYS A 102 18.86 -17.45 -4.06
CA LYS A 102 18.66 -18.27 -2.86
C LYS A 102 18.97 -19.76 -3.05
N TYR A 103 18.64 -20.29 -4.22
CA TYR A 103 18.76 -21.72 -4.50
C TYR A 103 19.98 -22.07 -5.37
N ASP A 104 20.76 -21.08 -5.78
CA ASP A 104 21.91 -21.21 -6.69
C ASP A 104 21.51 -21.90 -8.03
N VAL A 105 20.40 -21.43 -8.59
CA VAL A 105 19.84 -21.93 -9.85
C VAL A 105 19.53 -20.79 -10.81
N ASP A 106 19.31 -21.08 -12.08
CA ASP A 106 18.97 -20.07 -13.09
C ASP A 106 17.48 -20.10 -13.45
N VAL A 107 16.66 -19.40 -12.68
CA VAL A 107 15.21 -19.27 -12.91
C VAL A 107 14.98 -18.15 -13.93
N LYS A 108 14.78 -18.49 -15.19
CA LYS A 108 14.62 -17.55 -16.31
C LYS A 108 13.20 -17.43 -16.84
N ARG A 109 12.27 -18.21 -16.32
CA ARG A 109 10.87 -18.18 -16.77
C ARG A 109 9.94 -18.21 -15.58
N GLY A 110 8.79 -17.58 -15.74
CA GLY A 110 7.71 -17.60 -14.77
C GLY A 110 6.36 -17.36 -15.45
N CYS A 111 5.28 -17.54 -14.74
CA CYS A 111 3.93 -17.34 -15.26
C CYS A 111 3.17 -16.26 -14.49
N LEU A 112 2.52 -15.36 -15.23
CA LEU A 112 1.50 -14.46 -14.70
C LEU A 112 0.12 -15.06 -14.98
N ILE A 113 -0.65 -15.29 -13.92
CA ILE A 113 -1.97 -15.91 -13.98
C ILE A 113 -3.02 -14.89 -13.56
N TYR A 114 -3.87 -14.49 -14.48
CA TYR A 114 -4.95 -13.55 -14.22
C TYR A 114 -6.31 -14.25 -14.19
N GLY A 115 -7.10 -14.00 -13.14
CA GLY A 115 -8.48 -14.42 -13.02
C GLY A 115 -9.46 -13.25 -13.17
N GLY A 116 -10.47 -13.41 -14.02
CA GLY A 116 -11.60 -12.49 -14.13
C GLY A 116 -12.61 -12.72 -13.03
N ARG A 117 -12.83 -11.72 -12.14
CA ARG A 117 -13.78 -11.86 -11.03
C ARG A 117 -15.22 -11.95 -11.48
N ASP A 118 -15.54 -11.31 -12.59
CA ASP A 118 -16.93 -11.20 -13.08
C ASP A 118 -17.29 -12.30 -14.10
N SER A 119 -16.28 -12.88 -14.78
CA SER A 119 -16.48 -13.86 -15.85
C SER A 119 -15.91 -15.25 -15.57
N PHE A 120 -15.08 -15.39 -14.53
CA PHE A 120 -14.29 -16.59 -14.23
C PHE A 120 -13.32 -17.01 -15.37
N ASP A 121 -13.03 -16.10 -16.30
CA ASP A 121 -12.04 -16.33 -17.33
C ASP A 121 -10.64 -16.36 -16.73
N LEU A 122 -9.73 -17.08 -17.43
CA LEU A 122 -8.33 -17.15 -17.08
C LEU A 122 -7.49 -16.68 -18.27
N LYS A 123 -6.47 -15.85 -17.98
CA LYS A 123 -5.38 -15.55 -18.92
C LYS A 123 -4.05 -15.89 -18.26
N VAL A 124 -3.21 -16.61 -18.97
CA VAL A 124 -1.87 -16.98 -18.52
C VAL A 124 -0.85 -16.41 -19.50
N PHE A 125 0.14 -15.72 -18.96
CA PHE A 125 1.26 -15.21 -19.73
C PHE A 125 2.54 -15.88 -19.27
N ASP A 126 3.24 -16.47 -20.22
CA ASP A 126 4.61 -16.92 -20.03
C ASP A 126 5.54 -15.72 -20.09
N VAL A 127 6.39 -15.57 -19.10
CA VAL A 127 7.29 -14.42 -18.96
C VAL A 127 8.72 -14.94 -18.86
N GLU A 128 9.53 -14.60 -19.84
CA GLU A 128 10.96 -14.79 -19.79
C GLU A 128 11.63 -13.64 -19.03
N PHE A 129 12.71 -13.95 -18.33
CA PHE A 129 13.48 -12.93 -17.61
C PHE A 129 14.15 -11.99 -18.63
N ASP A 130 13.81 -10.71 -18.52
CA ASP A 130 14.32 -9.62 -19.35
C ASP A 130 15.30 -8.78 -18.52
N GLU A 131 16.59 -8.91 -18.84
CA GLU A 131 17.66 -8.19 -18.11
C GLU A 131 17.60 -6.66 -18.31
N GLU A 132 17.16 -6.20 -19.48
CA GLU A 132 17.02 -4.78 -19.77
C GLU A 132 15.85 -4.18 -18.97
N PHE A 133 14.69 -4.82 -19.00
CA PHE A 133 13.55 -4.42 -18.18
C PHE A 133 13.87 -4.44 -16.68
N TRP A 134 14.57 -5.47 -16.21
CA TRP A 134 14.96 -5.58 -14.82
C TRP A 134 15.88 -4.43 -14.39
N ARG A 135 16.92 -4.15 -15.17
CA ARG A 135 17.89 -3.10 -14.86
C ARG A 135 17.32 -1.71 -15.04
N ASP A 136 16.74 -1.43 -16.22
CA ASP A 136 16.43 -0.07 -16.66
C ASP A 136 15.03 0.39 -16.25
N THR A 137 14.19 -0.54 -15.75
CA THR A 137 12.87 -0.20 -15.21
C THR A 137 12.79 -0.49 -13.71
N VAL A 138 13.08 -1.72 -13.29
CA VAL A 138 12.80 -2.14 -11.90
C VAL A 138 13.86 -1.61 -10.94
N ILE A 139 15.16 -1.81 -11.25
CA ILE A 139 16.26 -1.34 -10.38
C ILE A 139 16.32 0.18 -10.40
N GLU A 140 16.18 0.83 -11.55
CA GLU A 140 16.19 2.28 -11.66
C GLU A 140 15.04 2.93 -10.87
N TRP A 141 13.83 2.40 -11.01
CA TRP A 141 12.68 2.86 -10.21
C TRP A 141 12.93 2.71 -8.70
N ALA A 142 13.41 1.56 -8.25
CA ALA A 142 13.68 1.29 -6.85
C ALA A 142 14.82 2.17 -6.30
N SER A 143 15.84 2.43 -7.12
CA SER A 143 16.95 3.35 -6.78
C SER A 143 16.44 4.77 -6.59
N THR A 144 15.72 5.30 -7.57
CA THR A 144 15.18 6.66 -7.54
C THR A 144 14.28 6.89 -6.33
N HIS A 145 13.35 5.95 -6.05
CA HIS A 145 12.49 6.05 -4.87
C HIS A 145 13.28 5.97 -3.55
N THR A 146 14.38 5.20 -3.53
CA THR A 146 15.25 5.11 -2.36
C THR A 146 16.01 6.41 -2.14
N GLU A 147 16.47 7.10 -3.19
CA GLU A 147 17.12 8.40 -3.11
C GLU A 147 16.22 9.45 -2.46
N TYR A 148 14.95 9.55 -2.87
CA TYR A 148 13.97 10.44 -2.24
C TYR A 148 13.83 10.14 -0.74
N ARG A 149 13.74 8.85 -0.37
CA ARG A 149 13.65 8.45 1.03
C ARG A 149 14.90 8.78 1.84
N LEU A 150 16.08 8.63 1.25
CA LEU A 150 17.35 8.97 1.92
C LEU A 150 17.54 10.48 2.06
N ALA A 151 16.99 11.26 1.13
CA ALA A 151 16.97 12.72 1.18
C ALA A 151 15.87 13.28 2.11
N ASP A 152 15.03 12.43 2.69
CA ASP A 152 13.81 12.81 3.43
C ASP A 152 12.86 13.67 2.57
N GLU A 153 12.83 13.38 1.29
CA GLU A 153 11.97 14.02 0.30
C GLU A 153 10.87 13.07 -0.19
N LEU A 154 9.74 13.64 -0.59
CA LEU A 154 8.68 12.86 -1.23
C LEU A 154 8.99 12.68 -2.72
N PRO A 155 8.80 11.48 -3.27
CA PRO A 155 8.89 11.28 -4.70
C PRO A 155 7.81 12.11 -5.42
N PRO A 156 8.02 12.48 -6.70
CA PRO A 156 7.01 13.17 -7.47
C PRO A 156 5.67 12.43 -7.43
N ALA A 157 4.58 13.17 -7.17
CA ALA A 157 3.21 12.63 -7.18
C ALA A 157 2.76 12.39 -8.63
N ASP A 158 3.53 11.60 -9.36
CA ASP A 158 3.33 11.30 -10.78
C ASP A 158 2.99 9.81 -10.94
N SER A 159 1.69 9.51 -10.81
CA SER A 159 1.20 8.16 -11.03
C SER A 159 1.32 7.80 -12.51
N ARG A 160 1.81 6.60 -12.79
CA ARG A 160 1.90 6.10 -14.17
C ARG A 160 0.53 5.99 -14.83
N PHE A 161 -0.50 5.63 -14.06
CA PHE A 161 -1.88 5.55 -14.50
C PHE A 161 -2.77 6.44 -13.63
N GLY A 162 -3.54 7.33 -14.23
CA GLY A 162 -4.38 8.28 -13.50
C GLY A 162 -5.38 7.61 -12.54
N TRP A 163 -5.86 6.40 -12.87
CA TRP A 163 -6.76 5.62 -12.02
C TRP A 163 -6.15 5.16 -10.70
N GLU A 164 -4.81 5.08 -10.59
CA GLU A 164 -4.13 4.74 -9.33
C GLU A 164 -4.43 5.78 -8.24
N CYS A 165 -4.63 7.02 -8.63
CA CYS A 165 -5.01 8.09 -7.71
C CYS A 165 -6.41 7.89 -7.13
N ASP A 166 -7.32 7.23 -7.83
CA ASP A 166 -8.72 7.07 -7.39
C ASP A 166 -8.84 6.15 -6.15
N PHE A 167 -7.86 5.28 -5.97
CA PHE A 167 -7.80 4.34 -4.84
C PHE A 167 -6.65 4.62 -3.88
N CYS A 168 -5.90 5.70 -4.10
CA CYS A 168 -4.73 6.03 -3.30
C CYS A 168 -5.14 6.62 -1.95
N ALA A 169 -4.74 5.96 -0.86
CA ALA A 169 -4.99 6.45 0.49
C ALA A 169 -4.27 7.78 0.80
N TYR A 170 -3.27 8.13 0.00
CA TYR A 170 -2.49 9.36 0.15
C TYR A 170 -2.90 10.46 -0.84
N ARG A 171 -3.98 10.28 -1.59
CA ARG A 171 -4.42 11.20 -2.65
C ARG A 171 -4.58 12.63 -2.15
N GLU A 172 -5.25 12.81 -1.01
CA GLU A 172 -5.45 14.13 -0.40
C GLU A 172 -4.12 14.75 0.03
N ARG A 173 -3.29 13.95 0.68
CA ARG A 173 -1.99 14.39 1.21
C ARG A 173 -1.01 14.79 0.12
N CYS A 174 -1.00 14.09 -1.02
CA CYS A 174 -0.13 14.43 -2.15
C CYS A 174 -0.64 15.61 -3.00
N GLY A 175 -1.78 16.21 -2.65
CA GLY A 175 -2.36 17.37 -3.34
C GLY A 175 -3.13 17.04 -4.62
N LYS A 176 -3.38 15.75 -4.92
CA LYS A 176 -4.23 15.30 -6.04
C LYS A 176 -5.67 15.01 -5.64
N GLY A 177 -6.01 15.19 -4.37
CA GLY A 177 -7.36 15.05 -3.85
C GLY A 177 -8.22 16.29 -4.01
N GLU A 178 -9.41 16.26 -3.43
CA GLU A 178 -10.36 17.37 -3.45
C GLU A 178 -10.08 18.41 -2.35
N LEU A 179 -9.37 17.98 -1.28
CA LEU A 179 -8.99 18.88 -0.20
C LEU A 179 -7.70 19.62 -0.53
N PRO A 180 -7.56 20.89 -0.11
CA PRO A 180 -6.37 21.68 -0.37
C PRO A 180 -5.21 21.31 0.57
N VAL A 181 -4.94 20.02 0.71
CA VAL A 181 -3.87 19.48 1.55
C VAL A 181 -2.76 18.95 0.64
N ALA A 182 -1.57 19.52 0.77
CA ALA A 182 -0.35 18.98 0.17
C ALA A 182 0.60 18.58 1.30
N ASP A 183 1.32 17.47 1.13
CA ASP A 183 2.39 17.11 2.04
C ASP A 183 3.61 18.00 1.77
N ARG A 184 3.74 19.05 2.55
CA ARG A 184 4.90 19.93 2.54
C ARG A 184 5.77 19.73 3.79
N GLY A 185 6.01 18.51 4.11
CA GLY A 185 6.56 18.11 5.39
C GLY A 185 5.46 17.64 6.33
N GLN A 186 5.78 17.38 7.56
CA GLN A 186 4.86 16.80 8.54
C GLN A 186 3.97 17.89 9.18
N GLU A 187 3.02 18.44 8.45
CA GLU A 187 2.15 19.52 8.96
C GLU A 187 1.03 19.04 9.91
N GLY A 188 0.97 17.75 10.21
CA GLY A 188 -0.01 17.18 11.13
C GLY A 188 -0.17 15.68 10.95
N PHE A 189 -1.08 15.11 11.71
CA PHE A 189 -1.36 13.69 11.68
C PHE A 189 -2.58 13.39 10.80
N LEU A 190 -2.50 12.33 10.02
CA LEU A 190 -3.64 11.86 9.23
C LEU A 190 -4.71 11.22 10.14
N PRO A 191 -6.00 11.43 9.82
CA PRO A 191 -7.10 10.78 10.52
C PRO A 191 -6.99 9.27 10.52
N PHE A 192 -7.36 8.65 11.63
CA PHE A 192 -7.42 7.18 11.80
C PHE A 192 -6.13 6.43 11.46
N THR A 193 -4.99 7.12 11.47
CA THR A 193 -3.69 6.50 11.19
C THR A 193 -2.90 6.33 12.47
N GLU A 194 -2.42 5.12 12.70
CA GLU A 194 -1.50 4.84 13.78
C GLU A 194 -0.07 5.27 13.41
N TYR A 195 0.54 6.05 14.29
CA TYR A 195 1.94 6.42 14.19
C TYR A 195 2.70 5.90 15.42
N PRO A 196 3.95 5.45 15.28
CA PRO A 196 4.77 5.07 16.44
C PRO A 196 4.95 6.25 17.40
N ARG A 197 4.81 5.99 18.70
CA ARG A 197 4.90 7.00 19.77
C ARG A 197 6.12 7.94 19.67
N PRO A 198 7.35 7.45 19.38
CA PRO A 198 8.51 8.32 19.25
C PRO A 198 8.34 9.36 18.14
N GLN A 199 7.77 8.97 16.99
CA GLN A 199 7.51 9.88 15.87
C GLN A 199 6.46 10.92 16.22
N VAL A 200 5.39 10.53 16.93
CA VAL A 200 4.37 11.47 17.41
C VAL A 200 4.99 12.51 18.35
N ALA A 201 5.77 12.07 19.33
CA ALA A 201 6.41 12.96 20.29
C ALA A 201 7.43 13.91 19.62
N GLU A 202 8.23 13.41 18.68
CA GLU A 202 9.17 14.20 17.91
C GLU A 202 8.46 15.27 17.06
N HIS A 203 7.38 14.88 16.39
CA HIS A 203 6.59 15.81 15.58
C HIS A 203 5.95 16.93 16.43
N LEU A 204 5.34 16.58 17.55
CA LEU A 204 4.77 17.56 18.47
C LEU A 204 5.82 18.53 19.06
N ALA A 205 7.05 18.04 19.25
CA ALA A 205 8.15 18.89 19.73
C ALA A 205 8.72 19.80 18.64
N ALA A 206 8.71 19.35 17.37
CA ALA A 206 9.28 20.08 16.25
C ALA A 206 8.35 21.19 15.73
N TYR A 207 7.03 21.01 15.83
CA TYR A 207 6.07 21.93 15.22
C TYR A 207 5.10 22.50 16.24
N SER A 208 5.01 23.83 16.29
CA SER A 208 4.05 24.54 17.15
C SER A 208 2.67 24.59 16.51
N GLY A 209 1.62 24.36 17.30
CA GLY A 209 0.22 24.45 16.84
C GLY A 209 -0.33 23.16 16.24
N VAL A 210 0.45 22.10 16.24
CA VAL A 210 -0.02 20.74 15.90
C VAL A 210 -0.75 20.16 17.10
N ALA A 211 -1.92 19.58 16.86
CA ALA A 211 -2.71 18.85 17.85
C ALA A 211 -2.70 17.34 17.53
N LEU A 212 -2.80 16.53 18.56
CA LEU A 212 -3.09 15.10 18.40
C LEU A 212 -4.45 14.91 17.74
N THR A 213 -4.58 13.88 16.91
CA THR A 213 -5.92 13.39 16.54
C THR A 213 -6.56 12.65 17.72
N PRO A 214 -7.89 12.55 17.80
CA PRO A 214 -8.56 11.73 18.80
C PRO A 214 -8.07 10.27 18.85
N THR A 215 -7.73 9.68 17.70
CA THR A 215 -7.12 8.34 17.60
C THR A 215 -5.79 8.29 18.36
N LEU A 216 -4.91 9.25 18.11
CA LEU A 216 -3.59 9.30 18.76
C LEU A 216 -3.70 9.67 20.23
N ALA A 217 -4.65 10.53 20.62
CA ALA A 217 -4.91 10.83 22.01
C ALA A 217 -5.36 9.59 22.79
N ARG A 218 -6.16 8.73 22.17
CA ARG A 218 -6.56 7.45 22.75
C ARG A 218 -5.38 6.46 22.84
N ALA A 219 -4.55 6.41 21.82
CA ALA A 219 -3.38 5.52 21.79
C ALA A 219 -2.28 5.94 22.80
N TYR A 220 -2.14 7.25 23.00
CA TYR A 220 -1.10 7.86 23.85
C TYR A 220 -1.69 8.90 24.83
N PRO A 221 -2.43 8.45 25.87
CA PRO A 221 -3.10 9.35 26.81
C PRO A 221 -2.15 10.35 27.50
N GLU A 222 -0.91 9.92 27.77
CA GLU A 222 0.10 10.77 28.38
C GLU A 222 0.56 11.94 27.47
N LEU A 223 0.48 11.78 26.15
CA LEU A 223 0.72 12.89 25.23
C LEU A 223 -0.48 13.81 25.17
N ALA A 224 -1.69 13.27 25.27
CA ALA A 224 -2.92 14.06 25.31
C ALA A 224 -3.03 14.95 26.56
N GLU A 225 -2.38 14.58 27.69
CA GLU A 225 -2.27 15.43 28.87
C GLU A 225 -1.33 16.63 28.69
N GLN A 226 -0.40 16.55 27.75
CA GLN A 226 0.67 17.55 27.53
C GLN A 226 0.45 18.40 26.28
N HIS A 227 -0.34 17.93 25.34
CA HIS A 227 -0.55 18.56 24.04
C HIS A 227 -2.03 18.72 23.73
N ALA A 228 -2.35 19.66 22.86
CA ALA A 228 -3.71 19.85 22.39
C ALA A 228 -4.20 18.62 21.62
N VAL A 229 -5.49 18.30 21.78
CA VAL A 229 -6.18 17.27 21.01
C VAL A 229 -7.24 17.92 20.14
N ALA A 230 -7.31 17.53 18.90
CA ALA A 230 -8.30 17.99 17.95
C ALA A 230 -9.69 17.41 18.29
N GLN A 231 -10.74 18.14 17.95
CA GLN A 231 -12.11 17.70 18.17
C GLN A 231 -12.59 16.80 17.04
N TRP A 232 -13.42 15.83 17.36
CA TRP A 232 -14.25 15.15 16.39
C TRP A 232 -15.18 16.13 15.68
N ARG A 233 -15.45 15.92 14.40
CA ARG A 233 -16.38 16.72 13.61
C ARG A 233 -17.39 15.86 12.89
N CYS A 234 -18.64 16.27 12.87
CA CYS A 234 -19.66 15.68 12.01
C CYS A 234 -19.79 16.49 10.72
N GLU A 235 -19.50 15.92 9.58
CA GLU A 235 -19.66 16.60 8.29
C GLU A 235 -21.12 16.84 7.90
N THR A 236 -22.06 16.09 8.49
CA THR A 236 -23.49 16.22 8.20
C THR A 236 -24.17 17.39 8.91
N CYS A 237 -23.79 17.67 10.17
CA CYS A 237 -24.40 18.75 10.96
C CYS A 237 -23.38 19.81 11.43
N ASP A 238 -22.12 19.64 11.10
CA ASP A 238 -20.99 20.52 11.47
C ASP A 238 -20.71 20.64 12.98
N GLU A 239 -21.35 19.80 13.80
CA GLU A 239 -21.11 19.75 15.23
C GLU A 239 -19.72 19.18 15.54
N ARG A 240 -19.13 19.67 16.63
CA ARG A 240 -17.81 19.27 17.11
C ARG A 240 -17.93 18.72 18.51
N PHE A 241 -17.15 17.68 18.79
CA PHE A 241 -17.16 16.98 20.07
C PHE A 241 -15.74 16.87 20.61
N ASP A 242 -15.57 17.09 21.90
CA ASP A 242 -14.29 16.79 22.55
C ASP A 242 -14.00 15.28 22.48
N HIS A 243 -12.74 14.93 22.36
CA HIS A 243 -12.31 13.53 22.24
C HIS A 243 -12.68 12.70 23.49
N THR A 244 -12.83 13.35 24.64
CA THR A 244 -13.24 12.72 25.91
C THR A 244 -14.75 12.52 26.02
N GLU A 245 -15.55 13.20 25.19
CA GLU A 245 -17.02 13.13 25.20
C GLU A 245 -17.54 12.04 24.26
N VAL A 246 -16.69 11.50 23.38
CA VAL A 246 -17.07 10.52 22.37
C VAL A 246 -16.67 9.13 22.82
N GLU A 247 -17.66 8.26 23.07
CA GLU A 247 -17.41 6.83 23.27
C GLU A 247 -17.10 6.16 21.94
N TRP A 248 -15.90 5.62 21.81
CA TRP A 248 -15.42 4.94 20.60
C TRP A 248 -14.58 3.72 20.93
N GLY A 249 -14.79 2.63 20.21
CA GLY A 249 -14.08 1.36 20.37
C GLY A 249 -12.58 1.40 20.04
N GLY A 250 -12.15 2.34 19.20
CA GLY A 250 -10.76 2.48 18.75
C GLY A 250 -10.49 1.84 17.38
N GLU A 251 -11.50 1.28 16.75
CA GLU A 251 -11.38 0.68 15.42
C GLU A 251 -11.58 1.73 14.32
N ALA A 252 -10.55 2.00 13.52
CA ALA A 252 -10.62 2.98 12.42
C ALA A 252 -11.66 2.62 11.35
N SER A 253 -11.98 1.35 11.20
CA SER A 253 -13.03 0.84 10.31
C SER A 253 -14.45 1.04 10.84
N GLU A 254 -14.58 1.40 12.11
CA GLU A 254 -15.85 1.66 12.81
C GLU A 254 -15.78 3.04 13.50
N PRO A 255 -15.82 4.15 12.74
CA PRO A 255 -15.76 5.48 13.30
C PRO A 255 -16.95 5.75 14.22
N PRO A 256 -16.79 6.62 15.24
CA PRO A 256 -17.89 6.91 16.15
C PRO A 256 -19.03 7.64 15.43
N LEU A 257 -20.24 7.43 15.89
CA LEU A 257 -21.43 8.06 15.31
C LEU A 257 -21.74 9.41 15.98
N CYS A 258 -22.23 10.34 15.18
CA CYS A 258 -22.70 11.63 15.67
C CYS A 258 -24.00 11.48 16.45
N VAL A 259 -23.96 11.79 17.75
CA VAL A 259 -25.13 11.69 18.64
C VAL A 259 -26.24 12.69 18.26
N VAL A 260 -25.89 13.85 17.73
CA VAL A 260 -26.86 14.87 17.29
C VAL A 260 -27.63 14.37 16.06
N CYS A 261 -26.92 13.86 15.06
CA CYS A 261 -27.58 13.27 13.89
C CYS A 261 -28.41 12.03 14.24
N ALA A 262 -27.92 11.19 15.17
CA ALA A 262 -28.64 10.01 15.63
C ALA A 262 -29.95 10.39 16.33
N CYS A 263 -30.00 11.46 17.13
CA CYS A 263 -31.23 11.96 17.73
C CYS A 263 -32.27 12.41 16.68
N ASP A 264 -31.81 12.86 15.52
CA ASP A 264 -32.66 13.23 14.38
C ASP A 264 -32.98 12.06 13.46
N GLY A 265 -32.61 10.82 13.84
CA GLY A 265 -32.83 9.62 13.05
C GLY A 265 -31.92 9.50 11.82
N ARG A 266 -30.81 10.19 11.79
CA ARG A 266 -29.81 10.16 10.72
C ARG A 266 -28.54 9.45 11.20
N LEU A 267 -28.01 8.53 10.39
CA LEU A 267 -26.69 7.95 10.65
C LEU A 267 -25.62 8.86 10.01
N ALA A 268 -24.73 9.38 10.82
CA ALA A 268 -23.58 10.16 10.38
C ALA A 268 -22.38 9.80 11.25
N GLU A 269 -21.26 9.54 10.61
CA GLU A 269 -20.00 9.25 11.27
C GLU A 269 -19.30 10.55 11.67
N LEU A 270 -18.52 10.48 12.75
CA LEU A 270 -17.61 11.54 13.13
C LEU A 270 -16.27 11.31 12.43
N THR A 271 -15.66 12.41 12.01
CA THR A 271 -14.35 12.41 11.36
C THR A 271 -13.34 13.16 12.23
N GLU A 272 -12.10 12.76 12.17
CA GLU A 272 -10.98 13.53 12.69
C GLU A 272 -10.61 14.64 11.70
N PRO A 273 -10.10 15.77 12.15
CA PRO A 273 -9.69 16.83 11.24
C PRO A 273 -8.48 16.43 10.44
N TRP A 274 -8.49 16.76 9.18
CA TRP A 274 -7.30 16.67 8.33
C TRP A 274 -6.26 17.71 8.77
N PRO A 275 -4.96 17.43 8.58
CA PRO A 275 -3.91 18.44 8.78
C PRO A 275 -4.27 19.68 7.97
N SER A 276 -4.42 20.81 8.64
CA SER A 276 -4.85 22.03 7.96
C SER A 276 -3.71 22.56 7.08
N ALA A 277 -4.02 22.91 5.85
CA ALA A 277 -3.15 23.64 4.92
C ALA A 277 -2.81 25.08 5.41
N HIS A 278 -2.95 25.39 6.71
CA HIS A 278 -2.90 26.72 7.28
C HIS A 278 -1.53 27.15 7.82
N CYS A 279 -0.45 26.67 7.22
CA CYS A 279 0.84 27.31 7.39
C CYS A 279 1.57 27.40 6.05
N VAL A 280 0.96 28.00 5.06
CA VAL A 280 1.74 28.67 4.05
C VAL A 280 2.17 29.99 4.69
N PRO A 281 3.44 30.23 5.01
CA PRO A 281 3.89 31.59 5.22
C PRO A 281 3.49 32.32 3.95
N SER A 282 2.64 33.32 4.06
CA SER A 282 2.46 34.29 2.99
C SER A 282 3.87 34.83 2.71
N ASP A 283 4.45 34.37 1.60
CA ASP A 283 5.62 35.05 1.05
C ASP A 283 5.21 36.50 0.94
N GLY A 284 5.76 37.29 1.84
CA GLY A 284 5.63 38.73 1.81
C GLY A 284 6.27 39.16 0.49
N GLY A 285 5.41 39.37 -0.50
CA GLY A 285 5.77 40.09 -1.71
C GLY A 285 6.15 41.50 -1.31
N GLU A 286 7.42 41.74 -1.02
CA GLU A 286 7.99 43.06 -1.12
C GLU A 286 8.16 43.38 -2.59
N ASN A 287 7.17 44.10 -3.11
CA ASN A 287 7.36 44.93 -4.28
C ASN A 287 8.37 46.05 -3.92
N SER A 288 9.48 46.05 -4.60
CA SER A 288 10.25 47.27 -4.91
C SER A 288 10.99 47.10 -6.23
#